data_de9b2bbf19e096e5c1d924a7a707de9d
#
_entry.id   de9b2bbf19e096e5c1d924a7a707de9d
#
_cell.length_a   1.000
_cell.length_b   1.000
_cell.length_c   1.000
_cell.angle_alpha   90.00
_cell.angle_beta   90.00
_cell.angle_gamma   90.00
#
_symmetry.space_group_name_H-M   'P 1'
#
loop_
_entity.id
_entity.type
_entity.pdbx_description
1 polymer ?
#
loop_
_entity_poly.entity_id
_entity_poly.type
_entity_poly.pdbx_seq_one_letter_code
_entity_poly.pdbx_strand_id
1 'polypeptide(L)'
;MQQCYMWNNGGGDGRAQYNLLQGSTQIAITQFECSGTNSLEVVGTQILLGKFTAANTNAVTVKTQYRRVSAGGQAAAYAQHGSRASTLTIIEVEP
;
A
#
# COMPACT_ATOMS: atom_id res chain seq x y z
N MET A 1 -7.21 0.64 5.68
CA MET A 1 -6.96 1.95 5.05
C MET A 1 -5.47 2.26 5.15
N GLN A 2 -4.82 2.44 4.02
CA GLN A 2 -3.39 2.62 3.93
C GLN A 2 -3.07 4.07 3.60
N GLN A 3 -2.33 4.74 4.46
CA GLN A 3 -1.79 6.06 4.17
C GLN A 3 -0.60 5.93 3.23
N CYS A 4 -0.63 6.72 2.18
CA CYS A 4 0.35 6.71 1.11
C CYS A 4 0.99 8.09 0.97
N TYR A 5 2.27 8.09 0.73
CA TYR A 5 3.01 9.29 0.36
C TYR A 5 3.97 8.95 -0.77
N MET A 6 4.02 9.79 -1.75
CA MET A 6 4.97 9.65 -2.84
C MET A 6 5.58 10.99 -3.18
N TRP A 7 6.87 10.98 -3.45
CA TRP A 7 7.62 12.13 -3.87
C TRP A 7 8.34 11.80 -5.18
N ASN A 8 8.30 12.71 -6.11
CA ASN A 8 8.98 12.60 -7.39
C ASN A 8 9.74 13.89 -7.70
N ASN A 9 11.02 13.78 -7.94
CA ASN A 9 11.93 14.92 -8.16
C ASN A 9 12.68 14.82 -9.49
N GLY A 10 12.21 14.15 -10.46
CA GLY A 10 13.00 13.99 -11.67
C GLY A 10 12.22 13.97 -12.96
N GLY A 11 10.97 14.30 -12.89
CA GLY A 11 10.08 14.10 -14.03
C GLY A 11 9.78 12.63 -14.28
N GLY A 12 8.75 12.35 -15.03
CA GLY A 12 8.28 11.01 -15.30
C GLY A 12 7.32 10.49 -14.22
N ASP A 13 7.08 9.21 -14.22
CA ASP A 13 6.09 8.57 -13.37
C ASP A 13 6.72 7.96 -12.13
N GLY A 14 6.18 8.29 -10.97
CA GLY A 14 6.41 7.56 -9.75
C GLY A 14 5.23 6.65 -9.44
N ARG A 15 5.48 5.39 -9.17
CA ARG A 15 4.44 4.41 -8.83
C ARG A 15 4.80 3.63 -7.60
N ALA A 16 3.84 3.50 -6.70
CA ALA A 16 3.94 2.66 -5.53
C ALA A 16 2.79 1.67 -5.48
N GLN A 17 3.09 0.45 -5.14
CA GLN A 17 2.09 -0.57 -4.87
C GLN A 17 2.01 -0.87 -3.38
N TYR A 18 0.79 -1.04 -2.91
CA TYR A 18 0.48 -1.42 -1.54
C TYR A 18 -0.31 -2.72 -1.59
N ASN A 19 0.18 -3.71 -0.89
CA ASN A 19 -0.38 -5.05 -0.86
C ASN A 19 -0.95 -5.37 0.51
N LEU A 20 -2.05 -6.07 0.54
CA LEU A 20 -2.57 -6.74 1.71
C LEU A 20 -2.29 -8.23 1.57
N LEU A 21 -1.66 -8.81 2.57
CA LEU A 21 -1.23 -10.21 2.56
C LEU A 21 -1.83 -10.97 3.74
N GLN A 22 -2.18 -12.21 3.48
CA GLN A 22 -2.39 -13.22 4.50
C GLN A 22 -1.18 -14.17 4.45
N GLY A 23 -0.35 -14.11 5.48
CA GLY A 23 0.95 -14.77 5.42
C GLY A 23 1.79 -14.21 4.27
N SER A 24 2.11 -15.03 3.29
CA SER A 24 2.80 -14.63 2.05
C SER A 24 1.87 -14.51 0.84
N THR A 25 0.58 -14.77 1.01
CA THR A 25 -0.40 -14.74 -0.09
C THR A 25 -1.00 -13.34 -0.22
N GLN A 26 -0.90 -12.77 -1.41
CA GLN A 26 -1.55 -11.49 -1.70
C GLN A 26 -3.05 -11.68 -1.81
N ILE A 27 -3.81 -10.92 -1.02
CA ILE A 27 -5.29 -10.93 -1.05
C ILE A 27 -5.88 -9.64 -1.60
N ALA A 28 -5.10 -8.57 -1.63
CA ALA A 28 -5.48 -7.32 -2.29
C ALA A 28 -4.25 -6.52 -2.68
N ILE A 29 -4.38 -5.72 -3.72
CA ILE A 29 -3.33 -4.82 -4.18
C ILE A 29 -3.96 -3.52 -4.67
N THR A 30 -3.29 -2.41 -4.44
CA THR A 30 -3.61 -1.11 -5.04
C THR A 30 -2.35 -0.41 -5.49
N GLN A 31 -2.49 0.51 -6.43
CA GLN A 31 -1.39 1.30 -6.95
C GLN A 31 -1.69 2.79 -6.76
N PHE A 32 -0.69 3.50 -6.33
CA PHE A 32 -0.72 4.95 -6.17
C PHE A 32 0.33 5.57 -7.07
N GLU A 33 -0.07 6.53 -7.88
CA GLU A 33 0.81 7.14 -8.87
C GLU A 33 0.93 8.64 -8.66
N CYS A 34 2.11 9.16 -8.91
CA CYS A 34 2.30 10.57 -9.15
C CYS A 34 3.15 10.76 -10.40
N SER A 35 2.72 11.60 -11.28
CA SER A 35 3.47 12.01 -12.46
C SER A 35 3.59 13.52 -12.50
N GLY A 36 4.74 13.99 -12.88
CA GLY A 36 4.99 15.41 -12.91
C GLY A 36 6.43 15.75 -13.28
N THR A 37 6.73 17.03 -13.35
CA THR A 37 8.01 17.47 -13.85
C THR A 37 9.07 17.62 -12.76
N ASN A 38 8.76 18.22 -11.62
CA ASN A 38 9.75 18.45 -10.56
C ASN A 38 9.07 18.55 -9.20
N SER A 39 9.69 17.93 -8.19
CA SER A 39 9.35 18.09 -6.76
C SER A 39 7.87 17.92 -6.45
N LEU A 40 7.23 16.97 -7.08
CA LEU A 40 5.83 16.68 -6.84
C LEU A 40 5.70 15.77 -5.62
N GLU A 41 4.93 16.22 -4.65
CA GLU A 41 4.54 15.44 -3.49
C GLU A 41 3.07 15.11 -3.56
N VAL A 42 2.72 13.85 -3.39
CA VAL A 42 1.33 13.39 -3.37
C VAL A 42 1.09 12.60 -2.11
N VAL A 43 0.05 13.00 -1.39
CA VAL A 43 -0.39 12.34 -0.15
C VAL A 43 -1.82 11.88 -0.36
N GLY A 44 -2.08 10.65 0.02
CA GLY A 44 -3.42 10.11 -0.12
C GLY A 44 -3.66 8.90 0.76
N THR A 45 -4.85 8.36 0.63
CA THR A 45 -5.27 7.17 1.34
C THR A 45 -5.73 6.14 0.33
N GLN A 46 -5.24 4.93 0.46
CA GLN A 46 -5.68 3.79 -0.33
C GLN A 46 -6.50 2.84 0.55
N ILE A 47 -7.57 2.31 -0.02
CA ILE A 47 -8.38 1.29 0.61
C ILE A 47 -8.01 -0.05 -0.01
N LEU A 48 -7.62 -0.98 0.84
CA LEU A 48 -7.34 -2.36 0.47
C LEU A 48 -8.39 -3.24 1.11
N LEU A 49 -9.18 -3.90 0.29
CA LEU A 49 -10.21 -4.83 0.72
C LEU A 49 -9.86 -6.22 0.19
N GLY A 50 -9.80 -7.18 1.07
CA GLY A 50 -9.52 -8.56 0.73
C GLY A 50 -10.26 -9.52 1.64
N LYS A 51 -10.40 -10.74 1.20
CA LYS A 51 -10.96 -11.83 1.99
C LYS A 51 -10.13 -13.09 1.81
N PHE A 52 -10.14 -13.91 2.83
CA PHE A 52 -9.56 -15.26 2.76
C PHE A 52 -10.38 -16.18 3.66
N THR A 53 -10.25 -17.47 3.42
CA THR A 53 -10.83 -18.49 4.29
C THR A 53 -9.72 -19.08 5.13
N ALA A 54 -9.90 -19.08 6.44
CA ALA A 54 -8.96 -19.75 7.34
C ALA A 54 -9.03 -21.26 7.12
N ALA A 55 -7.88 -21.87 6.89
CA ALA A 55 -7.80 -23.31 6.66
C ALA A 55 -7.97 -24.13 7.96
N ASN A 56 -7.71 -23.50 9.08
CA ASN A 56 -7.77 -24.13 10.41
C ASN A 56 -7.87 -23.04 11.49
N THR A 57 -7.79 -23.43 12.74
CA THR A 57 -7.86 -22.52 13.89
C THR A 57 -6.51 -21.93 14.33
N ASN A 58 -5.46 -22.15 13.56
CA ASN A 58 -4.15 -21.60 13.87
C ASN A 58 -4.13 -20.08 13.64
N ALA A 59 -3.22 -19.42 14.34
CA ALA A 59 -3.02 -17.99 14.17
C ALA A 59 -2.61 -17.66 12.72
N VAL A 60 -3.17 -16.58 12.19
CA VAL A 60 -2.91 -16.08 10.85
C VAL A 60 -2.34 -14.68 10.95
N THR A 61 -1.29 -14.42 10.20
CA THR A 61 -0.73 -13.07 10.09
C THR A 61 -1.35 -12.36 8.89
N VAL A 62 -1.93 -11.19 9.14
CA VAL A 62 -2.39 -10.28 8.10
C VAL A 62 -1.52 -9.03 8.17
N LYS A 63 -0.95 -8.63 7.05
CA LYS A 63 -0.01 -7.51 6.99
C LYS A 63 -0.14 -6.72 5.69
N THR A 64 0.32 -5.49 5.72
CA THR A 64 0.50 -4.68 4.52
C THR A 64 1.97 -4.60 4.14
N GLN A 65 2.22 -4.51 2.85
CA GLN A 65 3.54 -4.25 2.30
C GLN A 65 3.43 -3.19 1.21
N TYR A 66 4.50 -2.45 0.99
CA TYR A 66 4.55 -1.47 -0.09
C TYR A 66 5.89 -1.54 -0.80
N ARG A 67 5.88 -1.12 -2.08
CA ARG A 67 7.09 -1.03 -2.89
C ARG A 67 6.98 0.08 -3.92
N ARG A 68 8.10 0.61 -4.31
CA ARG A 68 8.20 1.42 -5.53
C ARG A 68 8.23 0.48 -6.74
N VAL A 69 7.38 0.73 -7.73
CA VAL A 69 7.26 -0.11 -8.94
C VAL A 69 8.08 0.46 -10.08
N SER A 70 7.98 1.76 -10.29
CA SER A 70 8.73 2.43 -11.34
C SER A 70 9.09 3.83 -10.90
N ALA A 71 10.16 4.34 -11.45
CA ALA A 71 10.56 5.71 -11.26
C ALA A 71 11.19 6.20 -12.55
N GLY A 72 10.59 7.19 -13.14
CA GLY A 72 11.29 8.10 -14.01
C GLY A 72 11.99 9.10 -13.11
N GLY A 73 13.31 9.16 -13.16
CA GLY A 73 14.05 10.04 -12.27
C GLY A 73 14.11 9.55 -10.83
N GLN A 74 14.06 10.46 -9.88
CA GLN A 74 14.12 10.16 -8.45
C GLN A 74 12.71 10.16 -7.85
N ALA A 75 12.27 9.02 -7.41
CA ALA A 75 11.00 8.88 -6.73
C ALA A 75 11.16 8.08 -5.44
N ALA A 76 10.41 8.46 -4.43
CA ALA A 76 10.34 7.76 -3.17
C ALA A 76 8.88 7.46 -2.83
N ALA A 77 8.64 6.28 -2.30
CA ALA A 77 7.32 5.83 -1.85
C ALA A 77 7.38 5.50 -0.37
N TYR A 78 6.36 5.88 0.34
CA TYR A 78 6.27 5.65 1.79
C TYR A 78 4.90 5.12 2.16
N ALA A 79 4.88 4.34 3.23
CA ALA A 79 3.68 4.06 4.00
C ALA A 79 3.77 4.83 5.31
N GLN A 80 2.70 5.47 5.73
CA GLN A 80 2.63 6.19 7.01
C GLN A 80 3.73 7.26 7.17
N HIS A 81 3.94 8.05 6.14
CA HIS A 81 4.92 9.11 6.20
C HIS A 81 4.54 10.20 7.23
N GLY A 82 5.51 10.58 8.05
CA GLY A 82 5.28 11.55 9.13
C GLY A 82 4.45 10.95 10.27
N SER A 83 3.51 11.72 10.76
CA SER A 83 2.62 11.32 11.86
C SER A 83 1.34 10.62 11.40
N ARG A 84 1.25 10.24 10.14
CA ARG A 84 0.03 9.63 9.57
C ARG A 84 -0.08 8.19 9.99
N ALA A 85 -1.30 7.73 10.20
CA ALA A 85 -1.60 6.38 10.61
C ALA A 85 -2.39 5.62 9.55
N SER A 86 -2.13 4.34 9.46
CA SER A 86 -2.95 3.40 8.71
C SER A 86 -3.79 2.58 9.67
N THR A 87 -4.93 2.11 9.19
CA THR A 87 -5.84 1.27 9.99
C THR A 87 -6.02 -0.07 9.29
N LEU A 88 -5.89 -1.14 10.04
CA LEU A 88 -6.23 -2.49 9.61
C LEU A 88 -7.41 -2.98 10.45
N THR A 89 -8.50 -3.36 9.77
CA THR A 89 -9.67 -3.94 10.42
C THR A 89 -9.89 -5.35 9.87
N ILE A 90 -10.06 -6.29 10.77
CA ILE A 90 -10.37 -7.69 10.42
C ILE A 90 -11.74 -8.00 10.98
N ILE A 91 -12.62 -8.51 10.12
CA ILE A 91 -13.96 -8.95 10.48
C ILE A 91 -14.05 -10.44 10.20
N GLU A 92 -14.34 -11.20 11.23
CA GLU A 92 -14.62 -12.63 11.10
C GLU A 92 -16.12 -12.82 10.80
N VAL A 93 -16.37 -13.62 9.81
CA VAL A 93 -17.74 -13.95 9.41
C VAL A 93 -17.87 -15.47 9.48
N GLU A 94 -18.82 -15.94 10.26
CA GLU A 94 -19.16 -17.36 10.31
C GLU A 94 -19.78 -17.83 8.99
N PRO A 95 -19.45 -19.03 8.54
CA PRO A 95 -20.02 -19.59 7.30
C PRO A 95 -21.52 -19.89 7.41
#